data_268266cb8aabcea4b94ae004e55b3b34
#
_entry.id   268266cb8aabcea4b94ae004e55b3b34
#
_cell.length_a   1.000
_cell.length_b   1.000
_cell.length_c   1.000
_cell.angle_alpha   90.00
_cell.angle_beta   90.00
_cell.angle_gamma   90.00
#
_symmetry.space_group_name_H-M   'P 1'
#
loop_
_entity.id
_entity.type
_entity.pdbx_description
1 polymer ?
#
loop_
_entity_poly.entity_id
_entity_poly.type
_entity_poly.pdbx_seq_one_letter_code
_entity_poly.pdbx_strand_id
1 'polypeptide(L)'
;MTSITPFLWFDNNVREAVAFYKSVFPHARIDTVNDFMASFELEGQKFNALNGGPQFKFNEAVSFFISVETQEEVDYFWGRLTADGGEESRCGWLKDRFGLSWQVVPTALGRYLGDPDRNKADRVMQAMMKMQKIVIADLDEVYAG
;
A
#
# COMPACT_ATOMS: atom_id res chain seq x y z
N MET A 1 -19.88 -19.86 -7.56
CA MET A 1 -18.49 -19.68 -7.09
C MET A 1 -18.42 -18.56 -6.06
N THR A 2 -17.77 -18.81 -4.95
CA THR A 2 -17.62 -17.81 -3.89
C THR A 2 -16.46 -16.88 -4.19
N SER A 3 -16.62 -15.59 -3.92
CA SER A 3 -15.54 -14.61 -4.02
C SER A 3 -15.53 -13.72 -2.79
N ILE A 4 -14.37 -13.15 -2.49
CA ILE A 4 -14.20 -12.20 -1.40
C ILE A 4 -13.63 -10.92 -2.00
N THR A 5 -14.34 -9.81 -1.82
CA THR A 5 -13.94 -8.52 -2.37
C THR A 5 -13.87 -7.49 -1.24
N PRO A 6 -12.75 -6.80 -1.05
CA PRO A 6 -12.69 -5.69 -0.10
C PRO A 6 -13.73 -4.63 -0.44
N PHE A 7 -14.41 -4.13 0.58
CA PHE A 7 -15.44 -3.12 0.43
C PHE A 7 -15.04 -1.91 1.28
N LEU A 8 -14.79 -0.77 0.65
CA LEU A 8 -14.24 0.41 1.29
C LEU A 8 -15.35 1.42 1.60
N TRP A 9 -15.33 1.95 2.81
CA TRP A 9 -16.30 2.94 3.27
C TRP A 9 -15.67 4.33 3.22
N PHE A 10 -16.23 5.22 2.41
CA PHE A 10 -15.77 6.61 2.28
C PHE A 10 -16.80 7.57 2.83
N ASP A 11 -16.32 8.75 3.24
CA ASP A 11 -17.16 9.84 3.70
C ASP A 11 -17.37 10.83 2.55
N ASN A 12 -18.34 10.54 1.69
CA ASN A 12 -18.79 11.41 0.58
C ASN A 12 -17.71 11.74 -0.47
N ASN A 13 -16.66 10.94 -0.57
CA ASN A 13 -15.55 11.20 -1.50
C ASN A 13 -15.16 9.97 -2.34
N VAL A 14 -16.10 9.07 -2.60
CA VAL A 14 -15.84 7.85 -3.35
C VAL A 14 -15.33 8.14 -4.78
N ARG A 15 -15.93 9.14 -5.46
CA ARG A 15 -15.49 9.48 -6.81
C ARG A 15 -14.04 9.98 -6.83
N GLU A 16 -13.71 10.86 -5.90
CA GLU A 16 -12.35 11.39 -5.77
C GLU A 16 -11.35 10.27 -5.44
N ALA A 17 -11.71 9.38 -4.53
CA ALA A 17 -10.86 8.26 -4.13
C ALA A 17 -10.58 7.33 -5.30
N VAL A 18 -11.60 6.92 -6.03
CA VAL A 18 -11.45 6.00 -7.16
C VAL A 18 -10.63 6.64 -8.27
N ALA A 19 -10.84 7.93 -8.56
CA ALA A 19 -10.05 8.66 -9.54
C ALA A 19 -8.58 8.73 -9.12
N PHE A 20 -8.32 8.96 -7.84
CA PHE A 20 -6.97 8.97 -7.29
C PHE A 20 -6.29 7.62 -7.47
N TYR A 21 -6.94 6.53 -7.06
CA TYR A 21 -6.34 5.19 -7.19
C TYR A 21 -6.08 4.83 -8.65
N LYS A 22 -7.00 5.19 -9.55
CA LYS A 22 -6.78 4.98 -10.97
C LYS A 22 -5.56 5.73 -11.46
N SER A 23 -5.29 6.91 -10.95
CA SER A 23 -4.11 7.70 -11.36
C SER A 23 -2.80 7.12 -10.84
N VAL A 24 -2.85 6.37 -9.73
CA VAL A 24 -1.66 5.79 -9.09
C VAL A 24 -1.27 4.46 -9.71
N PHE A 25 -2.24 3.57 -9.93
CA PHE A 25 -1.97 2.19 -10.35
C PHE A 25 -2.04 2.07 -11.88
N PRO A 26 -0.95 1.59 -12.53
CA PRO A 26 -0.89 1.56 -14.00
C PRO A 26 -1.92 0.63 -14.65
N HIS A 27 -2.35 -0.43 -13.97
CA HIS A 27 -3.31 -1.39 -14.49
C HIS A 27 -4.66 -1.29 -13.79
N ALA A 28 -5.05 -0.07 -13.42
CA ALA A 28 -6.33 0.17 -12.78
C ALA A 28 -7.46 0.25 -13.81
N ARG A 29 -8.62 -0.25 -13.41
CA ARG A 29 -9.85 -0.20 -14.22
C ARG A 29 -11.03 0.17 -13.34
N ILE A 30 -11.84 1.13 -13.79
CA ILE A 30 -13.09 1.48 -13.13
C ILE A 30 -14.21 0.74 -13.86
N ASP A 31 -14.93 -0.13 -13.15
CA ASP A 31 -16.08 -0.83 -13.71
C ASP A 31 -17.33 0.04 -13.63
N THR A 32 -17.63 0.56 -12.44
CA THR A 32 -18.75 1.50 -12.24
C THR A 32 -18.35 2.53 -11.19
N VAL A 33 -18.90 3.74 -11.32
CA VAL A 33 -18.76 4.78 -10.30
C VAL A 33 -19.97 5.71 -10.41
N ASN A 34 -20.60 6.00 -9.26
CA ASN A 34 -21.64 7.00 -9.15
C ASN A 34 -21.51 7.71 -7.80
N ASP A 35 -22.50 8.52 -7.43
CA ASP A 35 -22.44 9.29 -6.21
C ASP A 35 -22.55 8.47 -4.93
N PHE A 36 -22.91 7.19 -5.03
CA PHE A 36 -23.11 6.32 -3.88
C PHE A 36 -22.10 5.19 -3.80
N MET A 37 -21.72 4.62 -4.94
CA MET A 37 -20.95 3.38 -4.98
C MET A 37 -19.94 3.39 -6.13
N ALA A 38 -18.94 2.53 -5.99
CA ALA A 38 -17.98 2.26 -7.04
C ALA A 38 -17.57 0.79 -7.03
N SER A 39 -17.19 0.30 -8.20
CA SER A 39 -16.57 -1.01 -8.37
C SER A 39 -15.38 -0.80 -9.29
N PHE A 40 -14.21 -1.24 -8.86
CA PHE A 40 -12.96 -0.98 -9.59
C PHE A 40 -11.95 -2.07 -9.32
N GLU A 41 -10.87 -2.04 -10.09
CA GLU A 41 -9.81 -3.04 -10.00
C GLU A 41 -8.45 -2.33 -10.03
N LEU A 42 -7.58 -2.73 -9.13
CA LEU A 42 -6.20 -2.21 -9.05
C LEU A 42 -5.25 -3.39 -9.17
N GLU A 43 -4.44 -3.41 -10.22
CA GLU A 43 -3.45 -4.46 -10.47
C GLU A 43 -4.05 -5.87 -10.34
N GLY A 44 -5.25 -6.08 -10.88
CA GLY A 44 -5.94 -7.35 -10.84
C GLY A 44 -6.79 -7.61 -9.60
N GLN A 45 -6.69 -6.79 -8.57
CA GLN A 45 -7.48 -6.94 -7.35
C GLN A 45 -8.77 -6.11 -7.46
N LYS A 46 -9.90 -6.76 -7.27
CA LYS A 46 -11.21 -6.10 -7.27
C LYS A 46 -11.50 -5.44 -5.92
N PHE A 47 -12.15 -4.29 -5.99
CA PHE A 47 -12.62 -3.53 -4.84
C PHE A 47 -14.03 -3.02 -5.11
N ASN A 48 -14.82 -2.95 -4.04
CA ASN A 48 -16.05 -2.18 -4.02
C ASN A 48 -15.89 -1.03 -3.03
N ALA A 49 -16.66 0.02 -3.22
CA ALA A 49 -16.63 1.17 -2.32
C ALA A 49 -18.00 1.83 -2.26
N LEU A 50 -18.26 2.54 -1.18
CA LEU A 50 -19.48 3.31 -1.03
C LEU A 50 -19.21 4.62 -0.29
N ASN A 51 -20.15 5.55 -0.44
CA ASN A 51 -20.23 6.75 0.40
C ASN A 51 -21.20 6.47 1.53
N GLY A 52 -20.67 6.15 2.71
CA GLY A 52 -21.48 5.80 3.86
C GLY A 52 -21.59 6.90 4.92
N GLY A 53 -20.88 8.01 4.73
CA GLY A 53 -20.87 9.12 5.68
C GLY A 53 -19.72 9.04 6.68
N PRO A 54 -19.74 9.90 7.71
CA PRO A 54 -18.57 10.07 8.60
C PRO A 54 -18.49 9.08 9.76
N GLN A 55 -19.38 8.09 9.83
CA GLN A 55 -19.47 7.20 11.01
C GLN A 55 -18.25 6.31 11.21
N PHE A 56 -17.67 5.81 10.11
CA PHE A 56 -16.53 4.90 10.19
C PHE A 56 -15.33 5.48 9.45
N LYS A 57 -14.14 5.23 10.02
CA LYS A 57 -12.89 5.69 9.44
C LYS A 57 -11.94 4.50 9.27
N PHE A 58 -11.10 4.58 8.25
CA PHE A 58 -10.05 3.59 8.07
C PHE A 58 -9.05 3.68 9.21
N ASN A 59 -8.43 2.55 9.52
CA ASN A 59 -7.34 2.49 10.50
C ASN A 59 -6.31 1.45 10.05
N GLU A 60 -5.26 1.29 10.83
CA GLU A 60 -4.11 0.45 10.48
C GLU A 60 -4.38 -1.05 10.69
N ALA A 61 -5.54 -1.44 11.21
CA ALA A 61 -5.85 -2.85 11.43
C ALA A 61 -5.97 -3.64 10.12
N VAL A 62 -6.28 -2.95 9.02
CA VAL A 62 -6.27 -3.53 7.67
C VAL A 62 -5.39 -2.64 6.79
N SER A 63 -4.53 -3.26 6.00
CA SER A 63 -3.70 -2.57 5.03
C SER A 63 -3.66 -3.35 3.74
N PHE A 64 -3.37 -2.66 2.63
CA PHE A 64 -3.16 -3.32 1.35
C PHE A 64 -1.67 -3.31 1.03
N PHE A 65 -1.16 -4.49 0.71
CA PHE A 65 0.26 -4.74 0.54
C PHE A 65 0.61 -4.67 -0.95
N ILE A 66 1.48 -3.73 -1.30
CA ILE A 66 1.98 -3.55 -2.66
C ILE A 66 3.36 -4.18 -2.73
N SER A 67 3.47 -5.29 -3.44
CA SER A 67 4.75 -5.97 -3.66
C SER A 67 5.39 -5.43 -4.92
N VAL A 68 6.62 -4.95 -4.81
CA VAL A 68 7.36 -4.35 -5.92
C VAL A 68 8.77 -4.96 -6.03
N GLU A 69 9.42 -4.76 -7.18
CA GLU A 69 10.73 -5.36 -7.44
C GLU A 69 11.87 -4.37 -7.27
N THR A 70 11.68 -3.09 -7.62
CA THR A 70 12.75 -2.12 -7.74
C THR A 70 12.57 -0.94 -6.79
N GLN A 71 13.68 -0.22 -6.54
CA GLN A 71 13.60 1.00 -5.75
C GLN A 71 12.78 2.08 -6.47
N GLU A 72 12.83 2.13 -7.79
CA GLU A 72 12.04 3.08 -8.57
C GLU A 72 10.54 2.87 -8.32
N GLU A 73 10.11 1.61 -8.26
CA GLU A 73 8.72 1.30 -7.96
C GLU A 73 8.35 1.65 -6.52
N VAL A 74 9.24 1.38 -5.55
CA VAL A 74 9.03 1.80 -4.16
C VAL A 74 8.82 3.32 -4.11
N ASP A 75 9.73 4.06 -4.73
CA ASP A 75 9.69 5.53 -4.72
C ASP A 75 8.42 6.06 -5.39
N TYR A 76 8.02 5.44 -6.49
CA TYR A 76 6.81 5.84 -7.23
C TYR A 76 5.55 5.70 -6.35
N PHE A 77 5.29 4.51 -5.83
CA PHE A 77 4.08 4.28 -5.03
C PHE A 77 4.10 5.06 -3.72
N TRP A 78 5.28 5.13 -3.08
CA TRP A 78 5.42 5.89 -1.85
C TRP A 78 5.09 7.36 -2.06
N GLY A 79 5.68 7.96 -3.08
CA GLY A 79 5.47 9.37 -3.39
C GLY A 79 4.03 9.69 -3.79
N ARG A 80 3.45 8.85 -4.64
CA ARG A 80 2.08 9.07 -5.13
C ARG A 80 1.04 8.89 -4.02
N LEU A 81 1.20 7.84 -3.21
CA LEU A 81 0.22 7.53 -2.18
C LEU A 81 0.29 8.46 -0.98
N THR A 82 1.46 9.01 -0.65
CA THR A 82 1.60 9.95 0.45
C THR A 82 1.30 11.40 0.06
N ALA A 83 1.11 11.67 -1.23
CA ALA A 83 0.88 13.04 -1.71
C ALA A 83 -0.45 13.61 -1.21
N ASP A 84 -0.52 14.93 -1.16
CA ASP A 84 -1.75 15.71 -0.96
C ASP A 84 -2.56 15.34 0.30
N GLY A 85 -1.86 15.14 1.41
CA GLY A 85 -2.50 14.86 2.69
C GLY A 85 -2.29 13.45 3.20
N GLY A 86 -1.55 12.60 2.46
CA GLY A 86 -1.14 11.31 2.97
C GLY A 86 -0.07 11.44 4.05
N GLU A 87 0.22 10.34 4.74
CA GLU A 87 1.17 10.32 5.84
C GLU A 87 2.14 9.17 5.69
N GLU A 88 3.43 9.47 5.85
CA GLU A 88 4.45 8.42 5.94
C GLU A 88 4.41 7.79 7.32
N SER A 89 4.53 6.47 7.37
CA SER A 89 4.66 5.74 8.61
C SER A 89 5.97 4.94 8.57
N ARG A 90 6.06 3.84 9.29
CA ARG A 90 7.30 3.08 9.45
C ARG A 90 7.28 1.77 8.69
N CYS A 91 8.46 1.27 8.35
CA CYS A 91 8.65 -0.09 7.81
C CYS A 91 7.89 -0.33 6.51
N GLY A 92 7.80 0.68 5.66
CA GLY A 92 7.07 0.57 4.40
C GLY A 92 5.58 0.85 4.50
N TRP A 93 5.07 1.21 5.67
CA TRP A 93 3.66 1.56 5.87
C TRP A 93 3.43 3.05 5.60
N LEU A 94 2.26 3.34 5.04
CA LEU A 94 1.80 4.72 4.84
C LEU A 94 0.28 4.77 4.93
N LYS A 95 -0.26 5.98 5.07
CA LYS A 95 -1.68 6.26 4.86
C LYS A 95 -1.83 7.18 3.67
N ASP A 96 -2.81 6.90 2.83
CA ASP A 96 -3.13 7.83 1.76
C ASP A 96 -3.97 9.00 2.29
N ARG A 97 -4.29 9.94 1.40
CA ARG A 97 -5.05 11.14 1.78
C ARG A 97 -6.45 10.83 2.34
N PHE A 98 -6.96 9.63 2.10
CA PHE A 98 -8.27 9.19 2.61
C PHE A 98 -8.15 8.41 3.91
N GLY A 99 -6.93 8.21 4.41
CA GLY A 99 -6.67 7.47 5.63
C GLY A 99 -6.52 5.96 5.45
N LEU A 100 -6.60 5.45 4.21
CA LEU A 100 -6.43 4.04 3.94
C LEU A 100 -4.95 3.67 4.06
N SER A 101 -4.68 2.57 4.73
CA SER A 101 -3.31 2.12 4.99
C SER A 101 -2.80 1.21 3.89
N TRP A 102 -1.56 1.46 3.47
CA TRP A 102 -0.85 0.70 2.45
C TRP A 102 0.53 0.33 2.96
N GLN A 103 1.04 -0.78 2.45
CA GLN A 103 2.45 -1.14 2.63
C GLN A 103 3.08 -1.19 1.25
N VAL A 104 4.25 -0.57 1.07
CA VAL A 104 5.02 -0.62 -0.18
C VAL A 104 6.30 -1.36 0.13
N VAL A 105 6.41 -2.60 -0.34
CA VAL A 105 7.46 -3.51 0.11
C VAL A 105 8.14 -4.18 -1.08
N PRO A 106 9.47 -4.00 -1.21
CA PRO A 106 10.21 -4.69 -2.26
C PRO A 106 10.37 -6.18 -1.92
N THR A 107 10.34 -7.02 -2.94
CA THR A 107 10.49 -8.47 -2.78
C THR A 107 11.82 -8.85 -2.11
N ALA A 108 12.86 -8.03 -2.26
CA ALA A 108 14.15 -8.24 -1.60
C ALA A 108 14.00 -8.33 -0.08
N LEU A 109 13.11 -7.52 0.52
CA LEU A 109 12.90 -7.57 1.98
C LEU A 109 12.41 -8.96 2.41
N GLY A 110 11.41 -9.49 1.73
CA GLY A 110 10.88 -10.82 2.04
C GLY A 110 11.92 -11.91 1.90
N ARG A 111 12.74 -11.84 0.84
CA ARG A 111 13.83 -12.81 0.63
C ARG A 111 14.84 -12.76 1.77
N TYR A 112 15.26 -11.56 2.18
CA TYR A 112 16.23 -11.40 3.25
C TYR A 112 15.69 -11.86 4.60
N LEU A 113 14.45 -11.52 4.92
CA LEU A 113 13.82 -11.94 6.18
C LEU A 113 13.61 -13.44 6.25
N GLY A 114 13.47 -14.10 5.11
CA GLY A 114 13.31 -15.55 5.00
C GLY A 114 14.63 -16.31 4.91
N ASP A 115 15.77 -15.64 4.99
CA ASP A 115 17.08 -16.31 4.87
C ASP A 115 17.29 -17.32 6.00
N PRO A 116 17.80 -18.53 5.70
CA PRO A 116 18.10 -19.51 6.74
C PRO A 116 19.16 -19.03 7.76
N ASP A 117 20.06 -18.14 7.34
CA ASP A 117 20.99 -17.49 8.25
C ASP A 117 20.25 -16.41 9.05
N ARG A 118 19.84 -16.76 10.27
CA ARG A 118 19.03 -15.87 11.11
C ARG A 118 19.76 -14.62 11.55
N ASN A 119 21.10 -14.63 11.59
CA ASN A 119 21.85 -13.43 11.89
C ASN A 119 21.74 -12.40 10.78
N LYS A 120 21.79 -12.85 9.52
CA LYS A 120 21.56 -11.96 8.36
C LYS A 120 20.13 -11.43 8.35
N ALA A 121 19.15 -12.29 8.58
CA ALA A 121 17.73 -11.89 8.63
C ALA A 121 17.50 -10.85 9.74
N ASP A 122 18.12 -11.03 10.92
CA ASP A 122 17.97 -10.10 12.03
C ASP A 122 18.57 -8.73 11.71
N ARG A 123 19.74 -8.68 11.04
CA ARG A 123 20.33 -7.40 10.64
C ARG A 123 19.38 -6.63 9.71
N VAL A 124 18.78 -7.33 8.75
CA VAL A 124 17.81 -6.71 7.83
C VAL A 124 16.58 -6.24 8.59
N MET A 125 16.06 -7.06 9.50
CA MET A 125 14.91 -6.68 10.33
C MET A 125 15.19 -5.42 11.13
N GLN A 126 16.35 -5.33 11.78
CA GLN A 126 16.72 -4.16 12.57
C GLN A 126 16.84 -2.90 11.70
N ALA A 127 17.41 -3.04 10.51
CA ALA A 127 17.51 -1.93 9.57
C ALA A 127 16.11 -1.46 9.11
N MET A 128 15.26 -2.42 8.72
CA MET A 128 13.90 -2.12 8.28
C MET A 128 13.10 -1.37 9.35
N MET A 129 13.23 -1.77 10.61
CA MET A 129 12.48 -1.17 11.70
C MET A 129 12.80 0.31 11.92
N LYS A 130 13.91 0.79 11.39
CA LYS A 130 14.33 2.20 11.47
C LYS A 130 13.91 2.99 10.24
N MET A 131 13.36 2.34 9.22
CA MET A 131 12.99 2.99 7.96
C MET A 131 11.57 3.51 8.01
N GLN A 132 11.30 4.53 7.21
CA GLN A 132 9.96 4.88 6.75
C GLN A 132 9.76 4.22 5.39
N LYS A 133 10.13 4.88 4.30
CA LYS A 133 10.20 4.24 2.98
C LYS A 133 11.32 3.21 2.98
N ILE A 134 11.07 2.04 2.43
CA ILE A 134 12.09 1.00 2.34
C ILE A 134 13.16 1.41 1.32
N VAL A 135 14.42 1.30 1.72
CA VAL A 135 15.58 1.59 0.87
C VAL A 135 16.35 0.29 0.64
N ILE A 136 16.24 -0.24 -0.57
CA ILE A 136 16.81 -1.53 -0.92
C ILE A 136 18.34 -1.55 -0.73
N ALA A 137 19.02 -0.46 -1.13
CA ALA A 137 20.48 -0.38 -1.00
C ALA A 137 20.92 -0.54 0.45
N ASP A 138 20.18 0.02 1.40
CA ASP A 138 20.48 -0.10 2.82
C ASP A 138 20.23 -1.52 3.34
N LEU A 139 19.21 -2.20 2.82
CA LEU A 139 18.97 -3.61 3.13
C LEU A 139 20.13 -4.48 2.61
N ASP A 140 20.55 -4.24 1.36
CA ASP A 140 21.65 -4.97 0.73
C ASP A 140 22.94 -4.81 1.54
N GLU A 141 23.23 -3.61 2.01
CA GLU A 141 24.42 -3.31 2.77
C GLU A 141 24.46 -4.10 4.09
N VAL A 142 23.40 -4.07 4.87
CA VAL A 142 23.35 -4.80 6.15
C VAL A 142 23.29 -6.30 5.95
N TYR A 143 22.68 -6.75 4.85
CA TYR A 143 22.63 -8.18 4.53
C TYR A 143 24.02 -8.71 4.18
N ALA A 144 24.80 -7.96 3.44
CA ALA A 144 26.17 -8.33 3.06
C ALA A 144 27.10 -8.38 4.27
N GLY A 145 26.78 -7.68 5.31
CA GLY A 145 27.47 -7.75 6.57
C GLY A 145 28.55 -6.81 6.85
#